data_17084f6ec723b00a57753a2d7169d39c
#
_entry.id   17084f6ec723b00a57753a2d7169d39c
#
_cell.length_a   1.000
_cell.length_b   1.000
_cell.length_c   1.000
_cell.angle_alpha   90.00
_cell.angle_beta   90.00
_cell.angle_gamma   90.00
#
_symmetry.space_group_name_H-M   'P 1'
#
loop_
_entity.id
_entity.type
_entity.pdbx_description
1 polymer ?
#
loop_
_entity_poly.entity_id
_entity_poly.type
_entity_poly.pdbx_seq_one_letter_code
_entity_poly.pdbx_strand_id
1 'polypeptide(L)'
;MMITVQDFTGVYAEQPFMQELRAAAETSKDVRWLDCTKIVGTDCYCDDDAIKEINELIDNAESNSKCECDSIIENRGNSTSAPDIHFFDNGNYHYMSKLWTDRVQEPFTLIVFDHHPDMQPPRFGGILSCGGWVKEVLDNNKFIQNAIIIGVKNELVETIREELSQSGEASILEKVTFIKESELNTLSFQSSLSSLTPSASGAAVRSYQQINLPLRHSPGSLLVSRLSSQHSLYISIDKDALSPAYAATNWDQGSLTLDALKDCITALTTNRKILGIDICGERAHDFEGDEHHTIQEADTLNSELNRELVEFLQKI
;
A
#
# COMPACT_ATOMS: atom_id res chain seq x y z
N MET A 1 -1.27 0.27 18.22
CA MET A 1 -1.58 0.49 16.81
C MET A 1 -2.67 1.55 16.74
N MET A 2 -2.42 2.61 16.02
CA MET A 2 -3.41 3.67 15.74
C MET A 2 -3.98 3.44 14.35
N ILE A 3 -5.28 3.63 14.16
CA ILE A 3 -5.90 3.69 12.83
C ILE A 3 -6.32 5.15 12.59
N THR A 4 -5.83 5.75 11.50
CA THR A 4 -6.23 7.09 11.07
C THR A 4 -6.96 7.00 9.73
N VAL A 5 -8.18 7.49 9.66
CA VAL A 5 -8.97 7.56 8.43
C VAL A 5 -9.02 9.01 7.97
N GLN A 6 -8.63 9.28 6.73
CA GLN A 6 -8.72 10.57 6.06
C GLN A 6 -9.76 10.45 4.95
N ASP A 7 -10.91 11.04 5.18
CA ASP A 7 -12.08 10.96 4.31
C ASP A 7 -12.17 12.24 3.47
N PHE A 8 -11.86 12.13 2.17
CA PHE A 8 -11.84 13.27 1.24
C PHE A 8 -13.13 13.40 0.43
N THR A 9 -13.79 12.27 0.11
CA THR A 9 -14.96 12.27 -0.78
C THR A 9 -16.26 11.83 -0.09
N GLY A 10 -16.17 11.32 1.14
CA GLY A 10 -17.29 10.67 1.82
C GLY A 10 -17.51 9.23 1.39
N VAL A 11 -16.56 8.63 0.64
CA VAL A 11 -16.67 7.26 0.10
C VAL A 11 -16.90 6.19 1.17
N TYR A 12 -16.46 6.46 2.39
CA TYR A 12 -16.59 5.53 3.51
C TYR A 12 -17.99 5.51 4.16
N ALA A 13 -18.89 6.41 3.76
CA ALA A 13 -20.20 6.59 4.42
C ALA A 13 -21.10 5.35 4.37
N GLU A 14 -21.03 4.57 3.28
CA GLU A 14 -21.86 3.39 3.07
C GLU A 14 -21.13 2.06 3.39
N GLN A 15 -19.89 2.12 3.86
CA GLN A 15 -19.08 0.95 4.19
C GLN A 15 -19.24 0.56 5.67
N PRO A 16 -19.86 -0.59 6.02
CA PRO A 16 -20.14 -0.97 7.41
C PRO A 16 -18.89 -0.96 8.33
N PHE A 17 -17.77 -1.50 7.88
CA PHE A 17 -16.53 -1.50 8.67
C PHE A 17 -16.00 -0.09 8.92
N MET A 18 -16.05 0.79 7.93
CA MET A 18 -15.60 2.16 8.09
C MET A 18 -16.52 2.98 9.00
N GLN A 19 -17.82 2.69 9.02
CA GLN A 19 -18.76 3.26 9.99
C GLN A 19 -18.46 2.78 11.42
N GLU A 20 -18.07 1.51 11.61
CA GLU A 20 -17.59 1.03 12.92
C GLU A 20 -16.35 1.79 13.38
N LEU A 21 -15.37 2.04 12.48
CA LEU A 21 -14.19 2.85 12.78
C LEU A 21 -14.57 4.30 13.11
N ARG A 22 -15.51 4.90 12.39
CA ARG A 22 -16.01 6.26 12.65
C ARG A 22 -16.65 6.37 14.03
N ALA A 23 -17.50 5.41 14.40
CA ALA A 23 -18.08 5.34 15.74
C ALA A 23 -17.01 5.09 16.82
N ALA A 24 -16.01 4.27 16.53
CA ALA A 24 -14.90 4.03 17.44
C ALA A 24 -14.05 5.29 17.66
N ALA A 25 -13.88 6.16 16.67
CA ALA A 25 -13.13 7.40 16.81
C ALA A 25 -13.73 8.37 17.83
N GLU A 26 -15.04 8.25 18.14
CA GLU A 26 -15.70 9.07 19.18
C GLU A 26 -15.41 8.57 20.60
N THR A 27 -15.03 7.31 20.77
CA THR A 27 -14.95 6.64 22.09
C THR A 27 -13.60 6.01 22.40
N SER A 28 -12.79 5.71 21.40
CA SER A 28 -11.48 5.08 21.52
C SER A 28 -10.36 6.06 21.17
N LYS A 29 -9.22 5.90 21.84
CA LYS A 29 -7.99 6.63 21.51
C LYS A 29 -7.18 5.96 20.39
N ASP A 30 -7.60 4.77 19.94
CA ASP A 30 -6.87 3.98 18.95
C ASP A 30 -7.36 4.23 17.50
N VAL A 31 -8.41 5.04 17.34
CA VAL A 31 -8.94 5.42 16.02
C VAL A 31 -9.08 6.93 15.93
N ARG A 32 -8.69 7.50 14.79
CA ARG A 32 -8.88 8.91 14.44
C ARG A 32 -9.63 8.99 13.12
N TRP A 33 -10.62 9.87 13.05
CA TRP A 33 -11.33 10.19 11.82
C TRP A 33 -11.09 11.65 11.47
N LEU A 34 -10.45 11.90 10.34
CA LEU A 34 -10.14 13.24 9.82
C LEU A 34 -11.08 13.52 8.64
N ASP A 35 -12.02 14.45 8.83
CA ASP A 35 -12.90 14.91 7.75
C ASP A 35 -12.14 15.90 6.87
N CYS A 36 -11.70 15.44 5.70
CA CYS A 36 -10.99 16.21 4.69
C CYS A 36 -11.93 16.66 3.54
N THR A 37 -13.24 16.39 3.62
CA THR A 37 -14.21 16.62 2.53
C THR A 37 -14.35 18.08 2.10
N LYS A 38 -13.88 19.02 2.94
CA LYS A 38 -13.96 20.47 2.66
C LYS A 38 -12.65 21.08 2.20
N ILE A 39 -11.57 20.31 2.19
CA ILE A 39 -10.27 20.80 1.72
C ILE A 39 -10.30 20.77 0.21
N VAL A 40 -10.12 21.92 -0.40
CA VAL A 40 -10.09 22.07 -1.87
C VAL A 40 -8.67 21.85 -2.41
N GLY A 41 -8.53 21.56 -3.70
CA GLY A 41 -7.22 21.37 -4.31
C GLY A 41 -6.56 20.04 -4.00
N THR A 42 -7.36 19.00 -3.73
CA THR A 42 -6.89 17.68 -3.26
C THR A 42 -7.11 16.53 -4.26
N ASP A 43 -7.96 16.69 -5.27
CA ASP A 43 -8.32 15.60 -6.19
C ASP A 43 -7.22 15.35 -7.23
N CYS A 44 -6.64 14.16 -7.26
CA CYS A 44 -5.47 13.74 -8.06
C CYS A 44 -4.20 14.56 -7.81
N TYR A 45 -4.33 15.81 -7.44
CA TYR A 45 -3.25 16.77 -7.18
C TYR A 45 -3.49 17.44 -5.84
N CYS A 46 -2.40 17.74 -5.13
CA CYS A 46 -2.48 18.41 -3.84
C CYS A 46 -1.63 19.69 -3.90
N ASP A 47 -2.28 20.85 -3.83
CA ASP A 47 -1.58 22.12 -3.82
C ASP A 47 -1.00 22.45 -2.44
N ASP A 48 -0.14 23.48 -2.38
CA ASP A 48 0.58 23.84 -1.15
C ASP A 48 -0.35 24.26 0.00
N ASP A 49 -1.47 24.89 -0.32
CA ASP A 49 -2.46 25.29 0.69
C ASP A 49 -3.19 24.07 1.26
N ALA A 50 -3.57 23.11 0.40
CA ALA A 50 -4.18 21.87 0.80
C ALA A 50 -3.19 21.00 1.62
N ILE A 51 -1.93 20.89 1.21
CA ILE A 51 -0.88 20.19 1.97
C ILE A 51 -0.76 20.76 3.37
N LYS A 52 -0.78 22.09 3.50
CA LYS A 52 -0.69 22.76 4.80
C LYS A 52 -1.90 22.45 5.65
N GLU A 53 -3.12 22.56 5.13
CA GLU A 53 -4.36 22.30 5.86
C GLU A 53 -4.45 20.85 6.33
N ILE A 54 -4.09 19.89 5.46
CA ILE A 54 -4.03 18.47 5.81
C ILE A 54 -3.02 18.22 6.94
N ASN A 55 -1.81 18.78 6.85
CA ASN A 55 -0.80 18.62 7.89
C ASN A 55 -1.26 19.21 9.23
N GLU A 56 -1.92 20.38 9.24
CA GLU A 56 -2.48 20.97 10.44
C GLU A 56 -3.56 20.07 11.08
N LEU A 57 -4.41 19.42 10.29
CA LEU A 57 -5.38 18.43 10.79
C LEU A 57 -4.70 17.22 11.45
N ILE A 58 -3.67 16.67 10.81
CA ILE A 58 -2.91 15.53 11.35
C ILE A 58 -2.24 15.95 12.66
N ASP A 59 -1.52 17.09 12.69
CA ASP A 59 -0.79 17.57 13.86
C ASP A 59 -1.72 17.84 15.05
N ASN A 60 -2.88 18.42 14.79
CA ASN A 60 -3.90 18.65 15.82
C ASN A 60 -4.43 17.32 16.40
N ALA A 61 -4.69 16.33 15.54
CA ALA A 61 -5.17 15.02 15.98
C ALA A 61 -4.11 14.26 16.79
N GLU A 62 -2.83 14.37 16.41
CA GLU A 62 -1.72 13.77 17.15
C GLU A 62 -1.51 14.45 18.52
N SER A 63 -1.61 15.78 18.57
CA SER A 63 -1.41 16.56 19.80
C SER A 63 -2.49 16.27 20.84
N ASN A 64 -3.74 16.14 20.42
CA ASN A 64 -4.86 15.82 21.30
C ASN A 64 -4.74 14.43 21.94
N SER A 65 -4.04 13.51 21.30
CA SER A 65 -3.77 12.16 21.82
C SER A 65 -2.64 12.13 22.86
N LYS A 66 -1.71 13.07 22.84
CA LYS A 66 -0.52 13.13 23.74
C LYS A 66 -0.82 13.78 25.09
N CYS A 67 -1.84 14.59 25.23
CA CYS A 67 -2.05 15.48 26.38
C CYS A 67 -2.37 14.79 27.73
N GLU A 68 -2.56 13.47 27.79
CA GLU A 68 -2.89 12.75 29.04
C GLU A 68 -1.87 11.70 29.49
N CYS A 69 -0.81 11.43 28.72
CA CYS A 69 0.10 10.30 28.99
C CYS A 69 1.57 10.67 29.28
N ASP A 70 1.97 11.94 29.24
CA ASP A 70 3.38 12.36 29.38
C ASP A 70 4.02 12.12 30.76
N SER A 71 3.26 11.64 31.75
CA SER A 71 3.82 11.35 33.08
C SER A 71 4.28 9.89 33.28
N ILE A 72 4.17 9.01 32.30
CA ILE A 72 4.45 7.56 32.47
C ILE A 72 5.46 6.99 31.43
N ILE A 73 5.90 7.75 30.42
CA ILE A 73 6.68 7.22 29.29
C ILE A 73 8.17 7.66 29.32
N GLU A 74 8.87 7.49 30.43
CA GLU A 74 10.34 7.52 30.43
C GLU A 74 10.98 6.12 30.27
N ASN A 75 10.21 5.03 30.08
CA ASN A 75 10.73 3.66 30.06
C ASN A 75 10.11 2.74 28.99
N ARG A 76 9.83 3.21 27.79
CA ARG A 76 9.55 2.29 26.66
C ARG A 76 10.80 2.15 25.76
N GLY A 77 11.81 1.52 26.34
CA GLY A 77 12.85 0.87 25.53
C GLY A 77 12.23 -0.30 24.76
N ASN A 78 12.43 -0.35 23.44
CA ASN A 78 12.18 -1.49 22.53
C ASN A 78 10.82 -2.20 22.67
N SER A 79 9.71 -1.49 22.76
CA SER A 79 8.40 -2.09 22.52
C SER A 79 8.19 -2.11 20.99
N THR A 80 8.10 -3.31 20.40
CA THR A 80 7.56 -3.53 19.08
C THR A 80 6.04 -3.29 19.13
N SER A 81 5.63 -2.00 19.14
CA SER A 81 4.23 -1.66 18.94
C SER A 81 3.86 -1.99 17.51
N ALA A 82 2.67 -2.56 17.29
CA ALA A 82 2.14 -2.74 15.96
C ALA A 82 2.15 -1.40 15.19
N PRO A 83 2.42 -1.39 13.89
CA PRO A 83 2.50 -0.17 13.07
C PRO A 83 1.16 0.55 13.03
N ASP A 84 1.20 1.87 12.84
CA ASP A 84 -0.02 2.65 12.61
C ASP A 84 -0.53 2.41 11.18
N ILE A 85 -1.85 2.42 11.02
CA ILE A 85 -2.53 2.22 9.73
C ILE A 85 -3.26 3.52 9.36
N HIS A 86 -3.09 3.94 8.10
CA HIS A 86 -3.74 5.11 7.55
C HIS A 86 -4.59 4.73 6.35
N PHE A 87 -5.83 5.21 6.31
CA PHE A 87 -6.74 5.07 5.18
C PHE A 87 -6.92 6.42 4.49
N PHE A 88 -6.85 6.48 3.16
CA PHE A 88 -6.93 7.75 2.41
C PHE A 88 -7.88 7.70 1.22
N ASP A 89 -9.08 7.15 1.37
CA ASP A 89 -10.08 7.29 0.30
C ASP A 89 -9.69 6.51 -0.99
N ASN A 90 -9.96 7.04 -2.15
CA ASN A 90 -9.64 6.41 -3.43
C ASN A 90 -8.20 6.71 -3.92
N GLY A 91 -7.77 6.08 -5.02
CA GLY A 91 -6.41 6.19 -5.54
C GLY A 91 -5.99 7.62 -5.94
N ASN A 92 -6.95 8.56 -6.15
CA ASN A 92 -6.63 9.97 -6.41
C ASN A 92 -5.88 10.63 -5.23
N TYR A 93 -5.98 10.05 -4.04
CA TYR A 93 -5.35 10.53 -2.81
C TYR A 93 -4.11 9.72 -2.40
N HIS A 94 -3.58 8.84 -3.27
CA HIS A 94 -2.40 8.03 -2.96
C HIS A 94 -1.16 8.89 -2.59
N TYR A 95 -1.09 10.13 -3.04
CA TYR A 95 -0.05 11.08 -2.63
C TYR A 95 0.00 11.33 -1.11
N MET A 96 -1.03 10.96 -0.35
CA MET A 96 -1.02 11.05 1.11
C MET A 96 0.12 10.25 1.74
N SER A 97 0.54 9.15 1.11
CA SER A 97 1.71 8.38 1.54
C SER A 97 3.00 9.23 1.58
N LYS A 98 3.12 10.24 0.71
CA LYS A 98 4.23 11.20 0.80
C LYS A 98 4.15 12.02 2.08
N LEU A 99 2.98 12.53 2.46
CA LEU A 99 2.81 13.34 3.67
C LEU A 99 3.08 12.52 4.94
N TRP A 100 2.70 11.24 4.96
CA TRP A 100 2.98 10.36 6.07
C TRP A 100 4.46 9.92 6.12
N THR A 101 5.09 9.61 4.98
CA THR A 101 6.52 9.26 4.94
C THR A 101 7.43 10.44 5.30
N ASP A 102 7.00 11.68 5.09
CA ASP A 102 7.75 12.87 5.53
C ASP A 102 7.86 12.98 7.07
N ARG A 103 6.97 12.30 7.80
CA ARG A 103 6.99 12.23 9.27
C ARG A 103 7.96 11.18 9.80
N VAL A 104 8.51 10.32 8.95
CA VAL A 104 9.50 9.31 9.31
C VAL A 104 10.84 9.96 9.60
N GLN A 105 11.47 9.59 10.72
CA GLN A 105 12.74 10.17 11.20
C GLN A 105 13.88 9.15 11.30
N GLU A 106 13.77 8.00 10.61
CA GLU A 106 14.82 6.97 10.54
C GLU A 106 14.92 6.39 9.12
N PRO A 107 16.07 5.80 8.73
CA PRO A 107 16.23 5.20 7.41
C PRO A 107 15.22 4.09 7.13
N PHE A 108 14.57 4.13 5.97
CA PHE A 108 13.54 3.15 5.60
C PHE A 108 13.60 2.77 4.12
N THR A 109 13.04 1.60 3.82
CA THR A 109 12.67 1.15 2.48
C THR A 109 11.17 1.34 2.31
N LEU A 110 10.76 2.00 1.23
CA LEU A 110 9.36 2.13 0.85
C LEU A 110 8.91 0.90 0.06
N ILE A 111 7.84 0.27 0.49
CA ILE A 111 7.18 -0.84 -0.21
C ILE A 111 5.84 -0.33 -0.70
N VAL A 112 5.59 -0.40 -2.01
CA VAL A 112 4.34 0.04 -2.61
C VAL A 112 3.71 -1.14 -3.33
N PHE A 113 2.48 -1.49 -2.97
CA PHE A 113 1.63 -2.39 -3.75
C PHE A 113 0.72 -1.53 -4.60
N ASP A 114 0.88 -1.60 -5.93
CA ASP A 114 0.20 -0.71 -6.86
C ASP A 114 0.27 -1.27 -8.29
N HIS A 115 -0.79 -1.07 -9.06
CA HIS A 115 -0.78 -1.38 -10.49
C HIS A 115 -0.04 -0.31 -11.30
N HIS A 116 0.18 0.88 -10.71
CA HIS A 116 0.87 2.02 -11.28
C HIS A 116 2.26 2.23 -10.64
N PRO A 117 3.22 2.85 -11.32
CA PRO A 117 4.55 3.11 -10.75
C PRO A 117 4.58 4.34 -9.83
N ASP A 118 3.63 5.26 -9.94
CA ASP A 118 3.51 6.54 -9.24
C ASP A 118 4.81 7.37 -9.21
N MET A 119 5.54 7.31 -10.33
CA MET A 119 6.83 7.96 -10.52
C MET A 119 6.84 8.99 -11.65
N GLN A 120 5.66 9.49 -12.06
CA GLN A 120 5.57 10.46 -13.14
C GLN A 120 6.27 11.77 -12.76
N PRO A 121 7.05 12.37 -13.68
CA PRO A 121 7.59 13.71 -13.48
C PRO A 121 6.46 14.74 -13.25
N PRO A 122 6.68 15.74 -12.36
CA PRO A 122 5.67 16.76 -12.10
C PRO A 122 5.27 17.49 -13.37
N ARG A 123 3.97 17.58 -13.64
CA ARG A 123 3.47 18.21 -14.87
C ARG A 123 3.14 19.70 -14.73
N PHE A 124 2.67 20.13 -13.57
CA PHE A 124 2.18 21.50 -13.35
C PHE A 124 2.99 22.21 -12.26
N GLY A 125 4.19 22.69 -12.61
CA GLY A 125 4.97 23.53 -11.68
C GLY A 125 5.47 22.83 -10.42
N GLY A 126 5.50 21.50 -10.41
CA GLY A 126 5.98 20.73 -9.25
C GLY A 126 4.89 20.38 -8.24
N ILE A 127 3.61 20.54 -8.58
CA ILE A 127 2.49 20.18 -7.70
C ILE A 127 2.50 18.67 -7.40
N LEU A 128 2.29 18.31 -6.14
CA LEU A 128 2.19 16.92 -5.71
C LEU A 128 1.00 16.23 -6.38
N SER A 129 1.18 15.00 -6.87
CA SER A 129 0.12 14.23 -7.53
C SER A 129 0.11 12.76 -7.11
N CYS A 130 -1.05 12.09 -7.26
CA CYS A 130 -1.16 10.66 -7.02
C CYS A 130 -0.19 9.85 -7.90
N GLY A 131 -0.06 10.17 -9.19
CA GLY A 131 0.83 9.46 -10.11
C GLY A 131 2.32 9.84 -10.01
N GLY A 132 2.74 10.74 -9.10
CA GLY A 132 4.12 11.21 -8.98
C GLY A 132 4.72 11.15 -7.58
N TRP A 133 3.95 10.74 -6.59
CA TRP A 133 4.34 10.84 -5.18
C TRP A 133 5.55 10.00 -4.79
N VAL A 134 5.73 8.81 -5.39
CA VAL A 134 6.89 7.94 -5.11
C VAL A 134 8.19 8.64 -5.54
N LYS A 135 8.18 9.25 -6.73
CA LYS A 135 9.30 10.05 -7.21
C LYS A 135 9.60 11.22 -6.27
N GLU A 136 8.56 11.92 -5.82
CA GLU A 136 8.68 13.04 -4.90
C GLU A 136 9.30 12.63 -3.56
N VAL A 137 8.93 11.45 -3.01
CA VAL A 137 9.56 10.88 -1.81
C VAL A 137 11.03 10.55 -2.07
N LEU A 138 11.36 9.91 -3.20
CA LEU A 138 12.73 9.51 -3.54
C LEU A 138 13.68 10.70 -3.74
N ASP A 139 13.16 11.82 -4.22
CA ASP A 139 13.95 13.04 -4.44
C ASP A 139 14.14 13.85 -3.15
N ASN A 140 13.12 13.96 -2.32
CA ASN A 140 13.07 14.98 -1.26
C ASN A 140 13.13 14.42 0.16
N ASN A 141 12.80 13.14 0.40
CA ASN A 141 12.87 12.57 1.74
C ASN A 141 14.30 12.08 2.05
N LYS A 142 14.95 12.69 3.05
CA LYS A 142 16.33 12.37 3.43
C LYS A 142 16.53 10.99 4.06
N PHE A 143 15.46 10.33 4.49
CA PHE A 143 15.53 9.04 5.16
C PHE A 143 15.25 7.87 4.23
N ILE A 144 14.63 8.09 3.06
CA ILE A 144 14.39 7.01 2.11
C ILE A 144 15.69 6.45 1.56
N GLN A 145 15.82 5.14 1.54
CA GLN A 145 16.97 4.43 1.00
C GLN A 145 16.70 3.89 -0.39
N ASN A 146 15.53 3.27 -0.57
CA ASN A 146 15.07 2.71 -1.83
C ASN A 146 13.55 2.48 -1.78
N ALA A 147 12.95 2.27 -2.95
CA ALA A 147 11.57 1.86 -3.10
C ALA A 147 11.46 0.52 -3.83
N ILE A 148 10.49 -0.31 -3.45
CA ILE A 148 10.10 -1.53 -4.16
C ILE A 148 8.62 -1.40 -4.49
N ILE A 149 8.30 -1.38 -5.78
CA ILE A 149 6.93 -1.23 -6.28
C ILE A 149 6.49 -2.57 -6.85
N ILE A 150 5.38 -3.10 -6.35
CA ILE A 150 4.93 -4.49 -6.51
C ILE A 150 3.55 -4.52 -7.17
N GLY A 151 3.41 -5.26 -8.25
CA GLY A 151 2.14 -5.40 -8.99
C GLY A 151 2.06 -4.53 -10.23
N VAL A 152 3.10 -3.76 -10.54
CA VAL A 152 3.08 -2.77 -11.62
C VAL A 152 2.86 -3.41 -12.98
N LYS A 153 1.99 -2.80 -13.77
CA LYS A 153 1.75 -3.14 -15.17
C LYS A 153 3.04 -3.04 -15.99
N ASN A 154 3.32 -4.06 -16.78
CA ASN A 154 4.59 -4.16 -17.51
C ASN A 154 4.87 -2.95 -18.38
N GLU A 155 3.86 -2.50 -19.14
CA GLU A 155 3.97 -1.38 -20.07
C GLU A 155 4.26 -0.07 -19.36
N LEU A 156 3.69 0.15 -18.16
CA LEU A 156 3.90 1.37 -17.38
C LEU A 156 5.33 1.46 -16.85
N VAL A 157 5.97 0.32 -16.52
CA VAL A 157 7.39 0.32 -16.14
C VAL A 157 8.29 0.80 -17.28
N GLU A 158 8.02 0.37 -18.50
CA GLU A 158 8.82 0.81 -19.66
C GLU A 158 8.55 2.29 -19.98
N THR A 159 7.27 2.71 -19.93
CA THR A 159 6.89 4.12 -20.13
C THR A 159 7.60 5.05 -19.14
N ILE A 160 7.59 4.73 -17.84
CA ILE A 160 8.22 5.59 -16.84
C ILE A 160 9.75 5.63 -16.98
N ARG A 161 10.37 4.54 -17.41
CA ARG A 161 11.82 4.51 -17.72
C ARG A 161 12.18 5.44 -18.87
N GLU A 162 11.35 5.45 -19.90
CA GLU A 162 11.52 6.35 -21.05
C GLU A 162 11.31 7.80 -20.65
N GLU A 163 10.24 8.13 -19.92
CA GLU A 163 9.94 9.49 -19.45
C GLU A 163 11.07 10.06 -18.59
N LEU A 164 11.55 9.29 -17.60
CA LEU A 164 12.65 9.70 -16.72
C LEU A 164 13.98 9.83 -17.47
N SER A 165 14.20 9.00 -18.49
CA SER A 165 15.39 9.13 -19.36
C SER A 165 15.33 10.41 -20.19
N GLN A 166 14.16 10.74 -20.74
CA GLN A 166 13.96 11.94 -21.56
C GLN A 166 14.06 13.24 -20.73
N SER A 167 13.61 13.20 -19.47
CA SER A 167 13.75 14.34 -18.55
C SER A 167 15.17 14.48 -17.95
N GLY A 168 16.04 13.50 -18.18
CA GLY A 168 17.40 13.50 -17.60
C GLY A 168 17.45 13.04 -16.13
N GLU A 169 16.37 12.43 -15.62
CA GLU A 169 16.21 12.01 -14.23
C GLU A 169 16.38 10.48 -14.04
N ALA A 170 16.88 9.77 -15.04
CA ALA A 170 17.02 8.30 -15.04
C ALA A 170 17.81 7.74 -13.84
N SER A 171 18.68 8.52 -13.20
CA SER A 171 19.44 8.11 -12.02
C SER A 171 18.58 7.73 -10.83
N ILE A 172 17.35 8.24 -10.73
CA ILE A 172 16.42 7.87 -9.65
C ILE A 172 16.04 6.39 -9.71
N LEU A 173 16.06 5.78 -10.90
CA LEU A 173 15.76 4.35 -11.12
C LEU A 173 16.75 3.41 -10.43
N GLU A 174 17.95 3.89 -10.06
CA GLU A 174 18.92 3.12 -9.28
C GLU A 174 18.42 2.82 -7.85
N LYS A 175 17.49 3.65 -7.35
CA LYS A 175 16.86 3.47 -6.04
C LYS A 175 15.55 2.68 -6.09
N VAL A 176 15.11 2.23 -7.28
CA VAL A 176 13.79 1.60 -7.44
C VAL A 176 13.91 0.19 -7.96
N THR A 177 13.17 -0.72 -7.35
CA THR A 177 12.96 -2.08 -7.84
C THR A 177 11.50 -2.26 -8.22
N PHE A 178 11.22 -2.55 -9.47
CA PHE A 178 9.89 -2.93 -9.92
C PHE A 178 9.75 -4.45 -9.89
N ILE A 179 8.67 -4.93 -9.28
CA ILE A 179 8.19 -6.31 -9.38
C ILE A 179 6.93 -6.26 -10.23
N LYS A 180 7.07 -6.65 -11.47
CA LYS A 180 5.99 -6.56 -12.47
C LYS A 180 4.90 -7.58 -12.16
N GLU A 181 3.68 -7.25 -12.55
CA GLU A 181 2.52 -8.14 -12.46
C GLU A 181 2.79 -9.52 -13.08
N SER A 182 3.43 -9.56 -14.26
CA SER A 182 3.77 -10.81 -14.95
C SER A 182 4.72 -11.72 -14.15
N GLU A 183 5.59 -11.15 -13.32
CA GLU A 183 6.49 -11.92 -12.44
C GLU A 183 5.70 -12.61 -11.32
N LEU A 184 4.74 -11.89 -10.72
CA LEU A 184 3.88 -12.40 -9.65
C LEU A 184 2.94 -13.49 -10.15
N ASN A 185 2.33 -13.31 -11.32
CA ASN A 185 1.44 -14.29 -11.94
C ASN A 185 2.14 -15.61 -12.26
N THR A 186 3.38 -15.57 -12.71
CA THR A 186 4.18 -16.77 -12.99
C THR A 186 4.40 -17.58 -11.70
N LEU A 187 4.61 -16.94 -10.57
CA LEU A 187 4.85 -17.60 -9.28
C LEU A 187 3.57 -18.20 -8.69
N SER A 188 2.44 -17.50 -8.78
CA SER A 188 1.15 -17.99 -8.30
C SER A 188 0.66 -19.21 -9.11
N PHE A 189 0.88 -19.23 -10.42
CA PHE A 189 0.58 -20.39 -11.26
C PHE A 189 1.39 -21.61 -10.88
N GLN A 190 2.68 -21.46 -10.56
CA GLN A 190 3.54 -22.56 -10.11
C GLN A 190 3.12 -23.13 -8.75
N SER A 191 2.62 -22.29 -7.84
CA SER A 191 2.11 -22.73 -6.53
C SER A 191 0.81 -23.53 -6.67
N SER A 192 -0.09 -23.13 -7.55
CA SER A 192 -1.37 -23.81 -7.83
C SER A 192 -1.19 -25.19 -8.46
N LEU A 193 -0.23 -25.35 -9.37
CA LEU A 193 0.12 -26.66 -9.95
C LEU A 193 0.68 -27.66 -8.92
N SER A 194 1.24 -27.17 -7.81
CA SER A 194 1.82 -28.01 -6.76
C SER A 194 0.80 -28.56 -5.79
N SER A 195 -0.37 -27.97 -5.67
CA SER A 195 -1.48 -28.45 -4.84
C SER A 195 -2.26 -29.59 -5.49
N LEU A 196 -2.08 -29.82 -6.80
CA LEU A 196 -2.65 -30.94 -7.53
C LEU A 196 -1.73 -32.18 -7.47
N THR A 197 -1.48 -32.73 -6.29
CA THR A 197 -0.88 -34.06 -6.16
C THR A 197 -1.98 -35.09 -6.37
N PRO A 198 -1.85 -36.03 -7.32
CA PRO A 198 -2.80 -37.14 -7.40
C PRO A 198 -2.67 -38.03 -6.17
N SER A 199 -3.77 -38.30 -5.49
CA SER A 199 -3.87 -39.37 -4.52
C SER A 199 -3.53 -40.69 -5.27
N ALA A 200 -2.32 -41.20 -5.08
CA ALA A 200 -1.89 -42.44 -5.70
C ALA A 200 -2.29 -43.62 -4.83
N SER A 201 -3.34 -44.31 -5.23
CA SER A 201 -3.48 -45.73 -4.95
C SER A 201 -3.09 -46.52 -6.21
N GLY A 202 -1.99 -47.31 -6.11
CA GLY A 202 -1.70 -48.32 -7.11
C GLY A 202 -0.32 -48.26 -7.80
N ALA A 203 0.51 -49.21 -7.47
CA ALA A 203 1.88 -49.46 -7.88
C ALA A 203 2.22 -49.31 -9.37
N ALA A 204 3.27 -48.52 -9.65
CA ALA A 204 4.26 -48.81 -10.70
C ALA A 204 5.51 -47.96 -10.43
N VAL A 205 6.56 -48.62 -9.92
CA VAL A 205 7.90 -48.02 -9.80
C VAL A 205 8.46 -47.81 -11.20
N ARG A 206 8.58 -46.56 -11.61
CA ARG A 206 9.51 -46.13 -12.65
C ARG A 206 10.41 -45.06 -12.06
N SER A 207 11.71 -45.32 -12.12
CA SER A 207 12.80 -44.46 -11.75
C SER A 207 12.67 -43.11 -12.44
N TYR A 208 12.16 -42.11 -11.71
CA TYR A 208 12.29 -40.72 -12.12
C TYR A 208 13.64 -40.20 -11.62
N GLN A 209 14.53 -39.87 -12.55
CA GLN A 209 15.67 -39.02 -12.23
C GLN A 209 15.18 -37.80 -11.46
N GLN A 210 15.81 -37.53 -10.32
CA GLN A 210 15.64 -36.28 -9.59
C GLN A 210 15.98 -35.12 -10.53
N ILE A 211 14.95 -34.55 -11.15
CA ILE A 211 15.06 -33.23 -11.75
C ILE A 211 15.18 -32.31 -10.53
N ASN A 212 16.35 -31.71 -10.34
CA ASN A 212 16.53 -30.58 -9.42
C ASN A 212 15.62 -29.43 -9.91
N LEU A 213 14.37 -29.46 -9.49
CA LEU A 213 13.48 -28.31 -9.63
C LEU A 213 14.07 -27.19 -8.77
N PRO A 214 14.25 -25.97 -9.32
CA PRO A 214 14.66 -24.83 -8.54
C PRO A 214 13.69 -24.65 -7.37
N LEU A 215 14.21 -24.26 -6.21
CA LEU A 215 13.47 -23.93 -5.01
C LEU A 215 12.20 -23.16 -5.41
N ARG A 216 11.04 -23.68 -5.01
CA ARG A 216 9.74 -23.05 -5.27
C ARG A 216 9.73 -21.69 -4.59
N HIS A 217 9.79 -20.62 -5.36
CA HIS A 217 9.70 -19.28 -4.85
C HIS A 217 8.21 -18.89 -4.80
N SER A 218 7.68 -18.63 -3.60
CA SER A 218 6.43 -17.89 -3.46
C SER A 218 6.67 -16.41 -3.85
N PRO A 219 5.62 -15.63 -4.14
CA PRO A 219 5.74 -14.18 -4.34
C PRO A 219 6.56 -13.51 -3.24
N GLY A 220 6.29 -13.84 -1.97
CA GLY A 220 7.04 -13.33 -0.83
C GLY A 220 8.52 -13.70 -0.83
N SER A 221 8.90 -14.92 -1.21
CA SER A 221 10.32 -15.33 -1.28
C SER A 221 11.10 -14.60 -2.37
N LEU A 222 10.46 -14.28 -3.50
CA LEU A 222 11.04 -13.43 -4.54
C LEU A 222 11.36 -12.05 -3.99
N LEU A 223 10.42 -11.46 -3.27
CA LEU A 223 10.58 -10.13 -2.70
C LEU A 223 11.74 -10.06 -1.70
N VAL A 224 11.82 -11.03 -0.78
CA VAL A 224 12.94 -11.11 0.18
C VAL A 224 14.29 -11.17 -0.53
N SER A 225 14.39 -11.89 -1.66
CA SER A 225 15.63 -11.97 -2.45
C SER A 225 16.04 -10.63 -3.10
N ARG A 226 15.10 -9.71 -3.30
CA ARG A 226 15.32 -8.37 -3.87
C ARG A 226 15.60 -7.32 -2.81
N LEU A 227 15.33 -7.61 -1.52
CA LEU A 227 15.63 -6.72 -0.41
C LEU A 227 17.13 -6.79 -0.07
N SER A 228 17.88 -5.76 -0.41
CA SER A 228 19.31 -5.66 -0.13
C SER A 228 19.63 -5.11 1.27
N SER A 229 18.64 -4.52 1.97
CA SER A 229 18.86 -3.79 3.23
C SER A 229 18.07 -4.37 4.40
N GLN A 230 18.58 -4.14 5.62
CA GLN A 230 17.93 -4.45 6.90
C GLN A 230 17.15 -3.24 7.47
N HIS A 231 16.92 -2.20 6.65
CA HIS A 231 16.21 -1.00 7.09
C HIS A 231 14.76 -1.32 7.47
N SER A 232 14.22 -0.46 8.31
CA SER A 232 12.77 -0.42 8.61
C SER A 232 11.97 -0.28 7.32
N LEU A 233 10.73 -0.75 7.33
CA LEU A 233 9.84 -0.67 6.17
C LEU A 233 8.74 0.37 6.42
N TYR A 234 8.36 1.06 5.36
CA TYR A 234 7.10 1.78 5.25
C TYR A 234 6.31 1.15 4.11
N ILE A 235 5.05 0.78 4.34
CA ILE A 235 4.24 0.03 3.38
C ILE A 235 3.08 0.92 2.91
N SER A 236 2.88 1.04 1.61
CA SER A 236 1.72 1.67 1.01
C SER A 236 1.00 0.67 0.11
N ILE A 237 -0.31 0.57 0.25
CA ILE A 237 -1.17 -0.36 -0.47
C ILE A 237 -2.22 0.45 -1.22
N ASP A 238 -2.10 0.54 -2.55
CA ASP A 238 -3.23 0.88 -3.40
C ASP A 238 -3.98 -0.43 -3.74
N LYS A 239 -5.29 -0.42 -3.52
CA LYS A 239 -6.13 -1.60 -3.78
C LYS A 239 -6.23 -1.93 -5.26
N ASP A 240 -5.84 -1.01 -6.16
CA ASP A 240 -5.80 -1.28 -7.58
C ASP A 240 -4.73 -2.30 -7.99
N ALA A 241 -3.75 -2.59 -7.11
CA ALA A 241 -2.88 -3.74 -7.29
C ALA A 241 -3.64 -5.07 -7.30
N LEU A 242 -4.79 -5.14 -6.62
CA LEU A 242 -5.61 -6.34 -6.52
C LEU A 242 -6.52 -6.50 -7.76
N SER A 243 -6.89 -7.75 -8.03
CA SER A 243 -7.88 -8.00 -9.09
C SER A 243 -9.29 -7.55 -8.67
N PRO A 244 -10.19 -7.27 -9.63
CA PRO A 244 -11.58 -6.88 -9.35
C PRO A 244 -12.37 -7.87 -8.48
N ALA A 245 -11.89 -9.10 -8.33
CA ALA A 245 -12.49 -10.08 -7.42
C ALA A 245 -12.29 -9.75 -5.93
N TYR A 246 -11.34 -8.87 -5.59
CA TYR A 246 -10.96 -8.54 -4.21
C TYR A 246 -11.19 -7.09 -3.85
N ALA A 247 -11.16 -6.19 -4.82
CA ALA A 247 -11.34 -4.75 -4.61
C ALA A 247 -12.08 -4.10 -5.76
N ALA A 248 -12.76 -3.01 -5.50
CA ALA A 248 -13.34 -2.12 -6.52
C ALA A 248 -12.67 -0.75 -6.40
N THR A 249 -12.13 -0.22 -7.49
CA THR A 249 -11.33 1.02 -7.50
C THR A 249 -11.72 1.95 -8.64
N ASN A 250 -11.21 3.19 -8.63
CA ASN A 250 -11.37 4.14 -9.73
C ASN A 250 -10.38 3.92 -10.88
N TRP A 251 -9.31 3.19 -10.63
CA TRP A 251 -8.19 3.06 -11.54
C TRP A 251 -8.14 1.67 -12.19
N ASP A 252 -7.36 1.56 -13.27
CA ASP A 252 -7.07 0.29 -13.93
C ASP A 252 -6.45 -0.68 -12.91
N GLN A 253 -7.06 -1.87 -12.77
CA GLN A 253 -6.68 -2.82 -11.72
C GLN A 253 -5.73 -3.90 -12.23
N GLY A 254 -4.88 -4.33 -11.33
CA GLY A 254 -3.99 -5.47 -11.51
C GLY A 254 -4.70 -6.82 -11.32
N SER A 255 -3.90 -7.85 -11.11
CA SER A 255 -4.36 -9.23 -10.97
C SER A 255 -3.88 -9.90 -9.67
N LEU A 256 -3.32 -9.12 -8.73
CA LEU A 256 -2.84 -9.67 -7.47
C LEU A 256 -4.03 -10.24 -6.67
N THR A 257 -3.84 -11.42 -6.08
CA THR A 257 -4.81 -11.98 -5.14
C THR A 257 -4.52 -11.47 -3.72
N LEU A 258 -5.55 -11.44 -2.88
CA LEU A 258 -5.40 -11.04 -1.49
C LEU A 258 -4.43 -11.96 -0.71
N ASP A 259 -4.44 -13.26 -1.00
CA ASP A 259 -3.50 -14.22 -0.39
C ASP A 259 -2.05 -13.92 -0.81
N ALA A 260 -1.82 -13.57 -2.07
CA ALA A 260 -0.49 -13.20 -2.55
C ALA A 260 0.00 -11.87 -1.93
N LEU A 261 -0.88 -10.87 -1.76
CA LEU A 261 -0.58 -9.65 -1.04
C LEU A 261 -0.14 -9.95 0.41
N LYS A 262 -0.93 -10.76 1.13
CA LYS A 262 -0.61 -11.17 2.51
C LYS A 262 0.69 -11.97 2.62
N ASP A 263 0.96 -12.88 1.67
CA ASP A 263 2.21 -13.64 1.62
C ASP A 263 3.41 -12.69 1.41
N CYS A 264 3.29 -11.74 0.49
CA CYS A 264 4.31 -10.71 0.27
C CYS A 264 4.58 -9.89 1.54
N ILE A 265 3.54 -9.36 2.18
CA ILE A 265 3.68 -8.56 3.40
C ILE A 265 4.32 -9.40 4.51
N THR A 266 3.85 -10.63 4.74
CA THR A 266 4.41 -11.54 5.76
C THR A 266 5.90 -11.78 5.54
N ALA A 267 6.30 -12.05 4.29
CA ALA A 267 7.70 -12.31 3.95
C ALA A 267 8.58 -11.07 4.11
N LEU A 268 8.09 -9.90 3.74
CA LEU A 268 8.80 -8.63 3.83
C LEU A 268 8.99 -8.18 5.28
N THR A 269 7.99 -8.40 6.14
CA THR A 269 7.96 -7.90 7.52
C THR A 269 8.69 -8.80 8.50
N THR A 270 9.02 -10.04 8.11
CA THR A 270 9.74 -10.99 8.98
C THR A 270 11.06 -10.39 9.48
N ASN A 271 11.17 -10.21 10.80
CA ASN A 271 12.32 -9.60 11.48
C ASN A 271 12.65 -8.15 11.07
N ARG A 272 11.66 -7.40 10.62
CA ARG A 272 11.81 -5.97 10.26
C ARG A 272 10.80 -5.12 11.01
N LYS A 273 11.24 -3.92 11.39
CA LYS A 273 10.34 -2.90 11.96
C LYS A 273 9.52 -2.29 10.84
N ILE A 274 8.21 -2.16 11.05
CA ILE A 274 7.30 -1.43 10.18
C ILE A 274 7.02 -0.08 10.81
N LEU A 275 7.19 1.00 10.05
CA LEU A 275 7.05 2.37 10.52
C LEU A 275 5.62 2.91 10.37
N GLY A 276 4.92 2.44 9.35
CA GLY A 276 3.54 2.79 9.05
C GLY A 276 3.03 1.99 7.86
N ILE A 277 1.70 1.89 7.76
CA ILE A 277 1.02 1.20 6.68
C ILE A 277 -0.10 2.09 6.16
N ASP A 278 -0.08 2.38 4.87
CA ASP A 278 -1.08 3.17 4.18
C ASP A 278 -1.96 2.27 3.32
N ILE A 279 -3.25 2.61 3.23
CA ILE A 279 -4.24 1.90 2.41
C ILE A 279 -5.10 2.94 1.70
N CYS A 280 -5.15 2.88 0.37
CA CYS A 280 -6.05 3.68 -0.47
C CYS A 280 -6.68 2.82 -1.57
N GLY A 281 -7.36 3.45 -2.53
CA GLY A 281 -7.91 2.78 -3.69
C GLY A 281 -9.37 2.36 -3.53
N GLU A 282 -10.18 3.18 -2.83
CA GLU A 282 -11.63 2.99 -2.83
C GLU A 282 -12.23 3.31 -4.21
N ARG A 283 -13.42 2.78 -4.51
CA ARG A 283 -14.20 3.21 -5.65
C ARG A 283 -15.07 4.40 -5.26
N ALA A 284 -14.80 5.58 -5.81
CA ALA A 284 -15.63 6.76 -5.58
C ALA A 284 -17.07 6.55 -6.11
N HIS A 285 -18.05 7.13 -5.42
CA HIS A 285 -19.46 6.95 -5.76
C HIS A 285 -19.86 7.64 -7.07
N ASP A 286 -19.13 8.65 -7.49
CA ASP A 286 -19.32 9.36 -8.77
C ASP A 286 -18.53 8.76 -9.94
N PHE A 287 -17.80 7.66 -9.71
CA PHE A 287 -17.09 6.97 -10.78
C PHE A 287 -18.02 6.06 -11.59
N GLU A 288 -18.14 6.33 -12.89
CA GLU A 288 -19.03 5.62 -13.81
C GLU A 288 -18.34 4.51 -14.62
N GLY A 289 -17.02 4.32 -14.45
CA GLY A 289 -16.18 3.45 -15.27
C GLY A 289 -16.06 2.00 -14.79
N ASP A 290 -16.68 1.63 -13.67
CA ASP A 290 -16.61 0.25 -13.15
C ASP A 290 -17.51 -0.70 -13.94
N GLU A 291 -16.90 -1.63 -14.69
CA GLU A 291 -17.60 -2.67 -15.46
C GLU A 291 -17.89 -3.93 -14.64
N HIS A 292 -17.39 -4.04 -13.42
CA HIS A 292 -17.45 -5.25 -12.60
C HIS A 292 -18.44 -5.16 -11.45
N HIS A 293 -18.64 -3.98 -10.87
CA HIS A 293 -19.42 -3.81 -9.64
C HIS A 293 -20.38 -2.63 -9.71
N THR A 294 -21.55 -2.79 -9.13
CA THR A 294 -22.38 -1.65 -8.73
C THR A 294 -21.75 -0.91 -7.54
N ILE A 295 -22.21 0.31 -7.27
CA ILE A 295 -21.73 1.09 -6.10
C ILE A 295 -21.89 0.29 -4.81
N GLN A 296 -23.04 -0.34 -4.60
CA GLN A 296 -23.33 -1.10 -3.38
C GLN A 296 -22.46 -2.38 -3.26
N GLU A 297 -22.19 -3.06 -4.36
CA GLU A 297 -21.27 -4.20 -4.38
C GLU A 297 -19.84 -3.75 -4.08
N ALA A 298 -19.42 -2.62 -4.63
CA ALA A 298 -18.10 -2.03 -4.38
C ALA A 298 -17.92 -1.64 -2.90
N ASP A 299 -18.90 -0.96 -2.30
CA ASP A 299 -18.88 -0.60 -0.88
C ASP A 299 -18.81 -1.83 0.03
N THR A 300 -19.57 -2.89 -0.30
CA THR A 300 -19.55 -4.14 0.45
C THR A 300 -18.19 -4.83 0.34
N LEU A 301 -17.70 -5.00 -0.89
CA LEU A 301 -16.42 -5.67 -1.17
C LEU A 301 -15.25 -4.94 -0.49
N ASN A 302 -15.17 -3.62 -0.66
CA ASN A 302 -14.10 -2.81 -0.07
C ASN A 302 -14.20 -2.76 1.46
N SER A 303 -15.40 -2.74 2.02
CA SER A 303 -15.62 -2.80 3.47
C SER A 303 -15.10 -4.11 4.07
N GLU A 304 -15.38 -5.25 3.41
CA GLU A 304 -14.87 -6.56 3.83
C GLU A 304 -13.36 -6.64 3.69
N LEU A 305 -12.80 -6.15 2.58
CA LEU A 305 -11.36 -6.09 2.36
C LEU A 305 -10.66 -5.22 3.42
N ASN A 306 -11.18 -4.05 3.72
CA ASN A 306 -10.63 -3.15 4.74
C ASN A 306 -10.56 -3.83 6.10
N ARG A 307 -11.63 -4.52 6.50
CA ARG A 307 -11.68 -5.31 7.74
C ARG A 307 -10.61 -6.40 7.73
N GLU A 308 -10.54 -7.18 6.66
CA GLU A 308 -9.62 -8.30 6.53
C GLU A 308 -8.15 -7.86 6.53
N LEU A 309 -7.84 -6.73 5.89
CA LEU A 309 -6.51 -6.13 5.94
C LEU A 309 -6.15 -5.69 7.36
N VAL A 310 -7.02 -4.97 8.06
CA VAL A 310 -6.76 -4.54 9.44
C VAL A 310 -6.54 -5.74 10.35
N GLU A 311 -7.41 -6.76 10.30
CA GLU A 311 -7.26 -7.98 11.10
C GLU A 311 -5.97 -8.76 10.81
N PHE A 312 -5.51 -8.74 9.57
CA PHE A 312 -4.25 -9.35 9.17
C PHE A 312 -3.05 -8.52 9.68
N LEU A 313 -3.07 -7.21 9.44
CA LEU A 313 -1.98 -6.30 9.80
C LEU A 313 -1.78 -6.15 11.32
N GLN A 314 -2.82 -6.40 12.10
CA GLN A 314 -2.72 -6.45 13.57
C GLN A 314 -1.90 -7.65 14.09
N LYS A 315 -1.67 -8.67 13.27
CA LYS A 315 -1.01 -9.93 13.66
C LYS A 315 0.45 -9.99 13.25
N ILE A 316 0.91 -9.02 12.47
CA ILE A 316 2.31 -8.91 12.02
C ILE A 316 3.06 -7.80 12.79
#